data_189dea705fb32bb4144b7eef6f60b46e
#
_entry.id   189dea705fb32bb4144b7eef6f60b46e
#
_cell.length_a   1.000
_cell.length_b   1.000
_cell.length_c   1.000
_cell.angle_alpha   90.00
_cell.angle_beta   90.00
_cell.angle_gamma   90.00
#
_symmetry.space_group_name_H-M   'P 1'
#
loop_
_entity.id
_entity.type
_entity.pdbx_description
1 polymer ?
#
loop_
_entity_poly.entity_id
_entity_poly.type
_entity_poly.pdbx_seq_one_letter_code
_entity_poly.pdbx_strand_id
1 'polypeptide(L)'
;MIAPQTYAEELNEVFPNAKLMAISKYGCCAFVLLWCLGIEPDHDIDAIKTVARLMDKGAITDTCTVKWADAIKALSGRTLKKIEFVDTKIISNIKERTPVRYDWNGKCHWVGVENGKIAFNPLRYSYCVEKGEPASKRVITLAKEK
;
A
#
# COMPACT_ATOMS: atom_id res chain seq x y z
N MET A 1 -16.12 -1.60 -0.56
CA MET A 1 -14.68 -1.33 -0.69
C MET A 1 -13.90 -2.63 -0.42
N ILE A 2 -12.93 -2.94 -1.25
CA ILE A 2 -12.13 -4.15 -1.07
C ILE A 2 -11.15 -4.00 0.10
N ALA A 3 -10.78 -5.15 0.71
CA ALA A 3 -9.78 -5.23 1.76
C ALA A 3 -8.82 -6.38 1.44
N PRO A 4 -7.92 -6.18 0.46
CA PRO A 4 -7.14 -7.28 -0.13
C PRO A 4 -6.17 -7.94 0.84
N GLN A 5 -5.65 -7.22 1.82
CA GLN A 5 -4.75 -7.81 2.80
C GLN A 5 -5.50 -8.77 3.74
N THR A 6 -6.71 -8.39 4.16
CA THR A 6 -7.57 -9.30 4.95
C THR A 6 -7.93 -10.54 4.13
N TYR A 7 -8.27 -10.36 2.85
CA TYR A 7 -8.58 -11.50 1.98
C TYR A 7 -7.37 -12.42 1.80
N ALA A 8 -6.16 -11.85 1.70
CA ALA A 8 -4.94 -12.65 1.62
C ALA A 8 -4.72 -13.50 2.88
N GLU A 9 -5.03 -12.96 4.07
CA GLU A 9 -4.98 -13.73 5.32
C GLU A 9 -5.94 -14.91 5.27
N GLU A 10 -7.19 -14.68 4.89
CA GLU A 10 -8.23 -15.71 4.79
C GLU A 10 -7.84 -16.78 3.77
N LEU A 11 -7.34 -16.35 2.61
CA LEU A 11 -6.94 -17.28 1.55
C LEU A 11 -5.74 -18.13 1.96
N ASN A 12 -4.79 -17.56 2.69
CA ASN A 12 -3.60 -18.28 3.17
C ASN A 12 -3.97 -19.34 4.22
N GLU A 13 -5.02 -19.13 4.99
CA GLU A 13 -5.52 -20.14 5.94
C GLU A 13 -6.01 -21.41 5.22
N VAL A 14 -6.64 -21.22 4.06
CA VAL A 14 -7.20 -22.34 3.27
C VAL A 14 -6.14 -22.95 2.35
N PHE A 15 -5.31 -22.12 1.73
CA PHE A 15 -4.27 -22.53 0.80
C PHE A 15 -2.92 -21.93 1.21
N PRO A 16 -2.26 -22.50 2.26
CA PRO A 16 -1.01 -21.95 2.76
C PRO A 16 0.04 -21.84 1.67
N ASN A 17 0.65 -20.66 1.58
CA ASN A 17 1.61 -20.33 0.53
C ASN A 17 2.52 -19.22 1.04
N ALA A 18 3.84 -19.35 0.84
CA ALA A 18 4.80 -18.37 1.35
C ALA A 18 4.57 -16.96 0.81
N LYS A 19 4.20 -16.84 -0.45
CA LYS A 19 3.91 -15.55 -1.08
C LYS A 19 2.65 -14.93 -0.49
N LEU A 20 1.57 -15.69 -0.34
CA LEU A 20 0.34 -15.23 0.31
C LEU A 20 0.58 -14.81 1.77
N MET A 21 1.40 -15.56 2.49
CA MET A 21 1.75 -15.21 3.87
C MET A 21 2.45 -13.86 3.92
N ALA A 22 3.44 -13.63 3.05
CA ALA A 22 4.15 -12.35 2.99
C ALA A 22 3.19 -11.20 2.66
N ILE A 23 2.31 -11.39 1.68
CA ILE A 23 1.31 -10.38 1.30
C ILE A 23 0.36 -10.08 2.44
N SER A 24 -0.11 -11.11 3.16
CA SER A 24 -1.03 -10.93 4.28
C SER A 24 -0.41 -10.17 5.45
N LYS A 25 0.88 -10.34 5.68
CA LYS A 25 1.59 -9.67 6.79
C LYS A 25 2.15 -8.32 6.43
N TYR A 26 2.68 -8.15 5.22
CA TYR A 26 3.51 -7.00 4.85
C TYR A 26 3.01 -6.26 3.61
N GLY A 27 1.91 -6.68 3.00
CA GLY A 27 1.47 -6.16 1.71
C GLY A 27 0.79 -4.80 1.74
N CYS A 28 0.54 -4.22 2.91
CA CYS A 28 -0.25 -2.99 3.04
C CYS A 28 0.28 -1.84 2.18
N CYS A 29 1.58 -1.59 2.20
CA CYS A 29 2.18 -0.51 1.42
C CYS A 29 1.99 -0.70 -0.09
N ALA A 30 2.16 -1.93 -0.57
CA ALA A 30 1.98 -2.25 -1.99
C ALA A 30 0.53 -2.02 -2.43
N PHE A 31 -0.44 -2.46 -1.64
CA PHE A 31 -1.86 -2.23 -1.94
C PHE A 31 -2.21 -0.74 -1.95
N VAL A 32 -1.67 0.01 -1.01
CA VAL A 32 -1.88 1.46 -0.96
C VAL A 32 -1.28 2.13 -2.19
N LEU A 33 -0.11 1.69 -2.65
CA LEU A 33 0.50 2.23 -3.88
C LEU A 33 -0.40 1.99 -5.09
N LEU A 34 -0.99 0.80 -5.25
CA LEU A 34 -1.96 0.54 -6.31
C LEU A 34 -3.06 1.60 -6.31
N TRP A 35 -3.66 1.81 -5.15
CA TRP A 35 -4.75 2.77 -4.99
C TRP A 35 -4.30 4.20 -5.33
N CYS A 36 -3.11 4.60 -4.87
CA CYS A 36 -2.56 5.94 -5.16
C CYS A 36 -2.35 6.17 -6.66
N LEU A 37 -2.04 5.12 -7.42
CA LEU A 37 -1.84 5.20 -8.87
C LEU A 37 -3.15 5.08 -9.66
N GLY A 38 -4.29 5.00 -8.97
CA GLY A 38 -5.59 4.88 -9.61
C GLY A 38 -5.91 3.47 -10.09
N ILE A 39 -5.15 2.48 -9.67
CA ILE A 39 -5.41 1.09 -10.00
C ILE A 39 -6.32 0.52 -8.92
N GLU A 40 -7.61 0.41 -9.25
CA GLU A 40 -8.65 0.01 -8.31
C GLU A 40 -9.34 -1.25 -8.80
N PRO A 41 -8.76 -2.44 -8.53
CA PRO A 41 -9.40 -3.70 -8.92
C PRO A 41 -10.75 -3.86 -8.20
N ASP A 42 -11.73 -4.43 -8.89
CA ASP A 42 -13.06 -4.68 -8.30
C ASP A 42 -13.03 -5.80 -7.26
N HIS A 43 -12.07 -6.70 -7.37
CA HIS A 43 -11.97 -7.88 -6.51
C HIS A 43 -10.62 -7.97 -5.81
N ASP A 44 -10.64 -8.39 -4.56
CA ASP A 44 -9.45 -8.59 -3.73
C ASP A 44 -8.41 -9.48 -4.40
N ILE A 45 -8.85 -10.55 -5.07
CA ILE A 45 -7.94 -11.49 -5.72
C ILE A 45 -7.13 -10.84 -6.83
N ASP A 46 -7.70 -9.88 -7.56
CA ASP A 46 -6.99 -9.17 -8.63
C ASP A 46 -5.88 -8.27 -8.07
N ALA A 47 -6.15 -7.62 -6.93
CA ALA A 47 -5.14 -6.85 -6.22
C ALA A 47 -3.99 -7.75 -5.74
N ILE A 48 -4.32 -8.91 -5.16
CA ILE A 48 -3.34 -9.89 -4.69
C ILE A 48 -2.47 -10.39 -5.85
N LYS A 49 -3.08 -10.73 -6.98
CA LYS A 49 -2.35 -11.18 -8.17
C LYS A 49 -1.41 -10.10 -8.70
N THR A 50 -1.83 -8.85 -8.66
CA THR A 50 -1.00 -7.73 -9.10
C THR A 50 0.24 -7.58 -8.20
N VAL A 51 0.06 -7.62 -6.88
CA VAL A 51 1.17 -7.55 -5.94
C VAL A 51 2.10 -8.76 -6.11
N ALA A 52 1.54 -9.96 -6.29
CA ALA A 52 2.34 -11.17 -6.52
C ALA A 52 3.21 -11.04 -7.79
N ARG A 53 2.67 -10.46 -8.87
CA ARG A 53 3.45 -10.21 -10.09
C ARG A 53 4.58 -9.22 -9.88
N LEU A 54 4.35 -8.19 -9.07
CA LEU A 54 5.42 -7.23 -8.72
C LEU A 54 6.53 -7.91 -7.92
N MET A 55 6.19 -8.85 -7.05
CA MET A 55 7.18 -9.66 -6.34
C MET A 55 7.99 -10.52 -7.31
N ASP A 56 7.33 -11.15 -8.26
CA ASP A 56 8.01 -11.97 -9.28
C ASP A 56 8.97 -11.16 -10.15
N LYS A 57 8.65 -9.90 -10.41
CA LYS A 57 9.49 -8.97 -11.19
C LYS A 57 10.58 -8.30 -10.36
N GLY A 58 10.61 -8.52 -9.04
CA GLY A 58 11.58 -7.89 -8.16
C GLY A 58 11.28 -6.43 -7.82
N ALA A 59 10.13 -5.89 -8.22
CA ALA A 59 9.70 -4.53 -7.87
C ALA A 59 9.25 -4.40 -6.41
N ILE A 60 8.89 -5.53 -5.82
CA ILE A 60 8.58 -5.68 -4.40
C ILE A 60 9.39 -6.87 -3.90
N THR A 61 10.02 -6.74 -2.72
CA THR A 61 10.83 -7.81 -2.15
C THR A 61 9.96 -8.94 -1.58
N ASP A 62 10.58 -10.04 -1.17
CA ASP A 62 9.89 -11.19 -0.58
C ASP A 62 9.19 -10.84 0.74
N THR A 63 9.59 -9.75 1.39
CA THR A 63 8.93 -9.21 2.59
C THR A 63 8.05 -8.02 2.26
N CYS A 64 7.66 -7.88 0.98
CA CYS A 64 6.78 -6.82 0.47
C CYS A 64 7.30 -5.40 0.67
N THR A 65 8.62 -5.21 0.77
CA THR A 65 9.22 -3.88 0.74
C THR A 65 9.12 -3.33 -0.68
N VAL A 66 8.52 -2.17 -0.83
CA VAL A 66 8.27 -1.55 -2.12
C VAL A 66 9.52 -0.85 -2.63
N LYS A 67 9.97 -1.22 -3.82
CA LYS A 67 10.97 -0.45 -4.57
C LYS A 67 10.19 0.56 -5.41
N TRP A 68 10.03 1.76 -4.88
CA TRP A 68 9.06 2.74 -5.38
C TRP A 68 9.17 3.01 -6.88
N ALA A 69 10.38 3.30 -7.36
CA ALA A 69 10.58 3.62 -8.78
C ALA A 69 10.22 2.44 -9.69
N ASP A 70 10.67 1.24 -9.33
CA ASP A 70 10.43 0.03 -10.11
C ASP A 70 8.95 -0.36 -10.09
N ALA A 71 8.32 -0.28 -8.93
CA ALA A 71 6.90 -0.61 -8.78
C ALA A 71 6.01 0.38 -9.55
N ILE A 72 6.28 1.67 -9.45
CA ILE A 72 5.53 2.70 -10.18
C ILE A 72 5.67 2.49 -11.69
N LYS A 73 6.87 2.21 -12.16
CA LYS A 73 7.11 1.95 -13.59
C LYS A 73 6.38 0.72 -14.06
N ALA A 74 6.45 -0.38 -13.29
CA ALA A 74 5.78 -1.63 -13.67
C ALA A 74 4.26 -1.50 -13.68
N LEU A 75 3.70 -0.73 -12.75
CA LEU A 75 2.24 -0.58 -12.62
C LEU A 75 1.65 0.42 -13.58
N SER A 76 2.29 1.57 -13.77
CA SER A 76 1.70 2.70 -14.50
C SER A 76 2.41 3.04 -15.80
N GLY A 77 3.59 2.48 -16.04
CA GLY A 77 4.45 2.89 -17.16
C GLY A 77 5.13 4.25 -16.95
N ARG A 78 4.81 4.93 -15.87
CA ARG A 78 5.35 6.28 -15.58
C ARG A 78 6.64 6.19 -14.79
N THR A 79 7.44 7.23 -14.89
CA THR A 79 8.72 7.34 -14.21
C THR A 79 8.58 8.17 -12.94
N LEU A 80 9.10 7.66 -11.84
CA LEU A 80 9.17 8.41 -10.58
C LEU A 80 10.21 9.52 -10.73
N LYS A 81 9.78 10.78 -10.58
CA LYS A 81 10.68 11.93 -10.57
C LYS A 81 11.28 12.15 -9.18
N LYS A 82 10.44 12.09 -8.15
CA LYS A 82 10.82 12.37 -6.77
C LYS A 82 9.90 11.67 -5.80
N ILE A 83 10.47 11.17 -4.70
CA ILE A 83 9.69 10.71 -3.56
C ILE A 83 10.27 11.34 -2.30
N GLU A 84 9.39 11.91 -1.48
CA GLU A 84 9.77 12.50 -0.20
C GLU A 84 9.19 11.68 0.94
N PHE A 85 10.02 11.42 1.94
CA PHE A 85 9.64 10.72 3.17
C PHE A 85 9.45 11.80 4.23
N VAL A 86 8.20 12.10 4.57
CA VAL A 86 7.85 13.23 5.42
C VAL A 86 7.19 12.75 6.72
N ASP A 87 7.73 13.14 7.85
CA ASP A 87 7.10 12.89 9.15
C ASP A 87 5.76 13.62 9.18
N THR A 88 4.72 12.91 9.61
CA THR A 88 3.35 13.39 9.52
C THR A 88 2.58 12.98 10.77
N LYS A 89 2.00 13.95 11.47
CA LYS A 89 1.21 13.71 12.68
C LYS A 89 -0.29 13.90 12.46
N ILE A 90 -0.66 14.58 11.38
CA ILE A 90 -2.06 14.83 11.04
C ILE A 90 -2.29 14.51 9.56
N ILE A 91 -3.52 14.16 9.22
CA ILE A 91 -3.90 13.85 7.84
C ILE A 91 -4.88 14.86 7.24
N SER A 92 -5.43 15.74 8.05
CA SER A 92 -6.51 16.68 7.61
C SER A 92 -6.09 17.61 6.47
N ASN A 93 -4.79 17.86 6.30
CA ASN A 93 -4.25 18.72 5.25
C ASN A 93 -3.83 17.95 3.98
N ILE A 94 -4.03 16.65 3.95
CA ILE A 94 -3.68 15.82 2.79
C ILE A 94 -4.86 15.80 1.83
N LYS A 95 -4.70 16.37 0.63
CA LYS A 95 -5.77 16.44 -0.37
C LYS A 95 -5.70 15.33 -1.39
N GLU A 96 -4.53 15.10 -1.99
CA GLU A 96 -4.33 14.10 -3.03
C GLU A 96 -4.05 12.72 -2.42
N ARG A 97 -4.33 11.66 -3.17
CA ARG A 97 -4.06 10.28 -2.74
C ARG A 97 -2.61 10.12 -2.30
N THR A 98 -2.41 9.78 -1.04
CA THR A 98 -1.09 9.74 -0.41
C THR A 98 -0.98 8.51 0.47
N PRO A 99 0.14 7.75 0.37
CA PRO A 99 0.43 6.68 1.31
C PRO A 99 0.80 7.26 2.68
N VAL A 100 0.14 6.81 3.72
CA VAL A 100 0.40 7.25 5.10
C VAL A 100 0.61 6.04 5.99
N ARG A 101 1.69 6.07 6.77
CA ARG A 101 1.99 5.02 7.75
C ARG A 101 1.46 5.43 9.12
N TYR A 102 0.68 4.56 9.72
CA TYR A 102 0.24 4.65 11.11
C TYR A 102 1.10 3.75 11.98
N ASP A 103 1.52 4.25 13.12
CA ASP A 103 2.33 3.49 14.08
C ASP A 103 1.57 3.32 15.39
N TRP A 104 1.69 2.14 15.99
CA TRP A 104 1.16 1.84 17.31
C TRP A 104 1.95 0.70 17.94
N ASN A 105 2.48 0.95 19.14
CA ASN A 105 3.12 -0.07 19.97
C ASN A 105 4.20 -0.89 19.23
N GLY A 106 5.07 -0.21 18.48
CA GLY A 106 6.14 -0.83 17.71
C GLY A 106 5.70 -1.50 16.43
N LYS A 107 4.42 -1.41 16.07
CA LYS A 107 3.85 -1.95 14.83
C LYS A 107 3.47 -0.81 13.89
N CYS A 108 3.42 -1.10 12.61
CA CYS A 108 3.01 -0.11 11.61
C CYS A 108 2.04 -0.71 10.59
N HIS A 109 1.29 0.19 9.97
CA HIS A 109 0.34 -0.16 8.92
C HIS A 109 0.18 1.00 7.96
N TRP A 110 0.14 0.71 6.66
CA TRP A 110 -0.04 1.73 5.63
C TRP A 110 -1.50 1.80 5.19
N VAL A 111 -1.97 3.04 5.03
CA VAL A 111 -3.30 3.33 4.50
C VAL A 111 -3.20 4.41 3.42
N GLY A 112 -4.23 4.51 2.60
CA GLY A 112 -4.36 5.59 1.62
C GLY A 112 -5.23 6.72 2.16
N VAL A 113 -4.70 7.94 2.13
CA VAL A 113 -5.40 9.14 2.57
C VAL A 113 -5.72 10.02 1.38
N GLU A 114 -6.92 10.56 1.34
CA GLU A 114 -7.39 11.51 0.34
C GLU A 114 -8.41 12.45 0.98
N ASN A 115 -8.30 13.74 0.68
CA ASN A 115 -9.21 14.76 1.22
C ASN A 115 -9.33 14.73 2.75
N GLY A 116 -8.20 14.57 3.43
CA GLY A 116 -8.11 14.61 4.88
C GLY A 116 -8.64 13.39 5.62
N LYS A 117 -8.94 12.32 4.90
CA LYS A 117 -9.53 11.09 5.46
C LYS A 117 -8.82 9.85 4.98
N ILE A 118 -8.86 8.78 5.78
CA ILE A 118 -8.48 7.46 5.31
C ILE A 118 -9.54 7.02 4.29
N ALA A 119 -9.13 6.96 3.01
CA ALA A 119 -10.01 6.58 1.91
C ALA A 119 -9.82 5.13 1.49
N PHE A 120 -8.66 4.53 1.82
CA PHE A 120 -8.37 3.14 1.51
C PHE A 120 -7.57 2.50 2.64
N ASN A 121 -8.07 1.38 3.14
CA ASN A 121 -7.37 0.55 4.13
C ASN A 121 -7.36 -0.89 3.61
N PRO A 122 -6.17 -1.49 3.32
CA PRO A 122 -6.11 -2.85 2.82
C PRO A 122 -6.51 -3.92 3.85
N LEU A 123 -6.63 -3.55 5.14
CA LEU A 123 -7.20 -4.39 6.20
C LEU A 123 -8.58 -3.87 6.58
N ARG A 124 -9.53 -4.78 6.85
CA ARG A 124 -10.84 -4.39 7.38
C ARG A 124 -10.72 -3.75 8.76
N TYR A 125 -9.73 -4.20 9.54
CA TYR A 125 -9.48 -3.68 10.86
C TYR A 125 -7.97 -3.62 11.12
N SER A 126 -7.52 -2.52 11.72
CA SER A 126 -6.12 -2.34 12.09
C SER A 126 -6.00 -1.64 13.43
N TYR A 127 -5.33 -2.26 14.38
CA TYR A 127 -5.01 -1.62 15.67
C TYR A 127 -4.16 -0.38 15.49
N CYS A 128 -3.26 -0.37 14.50
CA CYS A 128 -2.42 0.80 14.23
C CYS A 128 -3.27 2.01 13.85
N VAL A 129 -4.37 1.81 13.13
CA VAL A 129 -5.30 2.88 12.76
C VAL A 129 -6.20 3.27 13.93
N GLU A 130 -6.77 2.28 14.62
CA GLU A 130 -7.74 2.52 15.69
C GLU A 130 -7.12 3.12 16.95
N LYS A 131 -5.92 2.69 17.30
CA LYS A 131 -5.25 3.07 18.56
C LYS A 131 -3.98 3.88 18.37
N GLY A 132 -3.41 3.86 17.17
CA GLY A 132 -2.19 4.57 16.84
C GLY A 132 -2.44 5.93 16.24
N GLU A 133 -1.39 6.47 15.66
CA GLU A 133 -1.43 7.79 15.03
C GLU A 133 -0.61 7.81 13.73
N PRO A 134 -0.88 8.77 12.83
CA PRO A 134 -0.03 8.95 11.65
C PRO A 134 1.40 9.27 12.08
N ALA A 135 2.36 8.69 11.37
CA ALA A 135 3.78 8.88 11.67
C ALA A 135 4.56 9.39 10.47
N SER A 136 4.23 8.93 9.26
CA SER A 136 4.97 9.28 8.06
C SER A 136 4.09 9.18 6.83
N LYS A 137 4.40 10.01 5.83
CA LYS A 137 3.77 9.92 4.51
C LYS A 137 4.82 9.88 3.41
N ARG A 138 4.43 9.43 2.23
CA ARG A 138 5.26 9.47 1.03
C ARG A 138 4.64 10.45 0.04
N VAL A 139 5.39 11.50 -0.31
CA VAL A 139 4.96 12.46 -1.32
C VAL A 139 5.60 12.05 -2.65
N ILE A 140 4.78 11.57 -3.57
CA ILE A 140 5.22 10.99 -4.84
C ILE A 140 5.00 12.00 -5.95
N THR A 141 6.07 12.32 -6.69
CA THR A 141 6.00 13.18 -7.87
C THR A 141 6.42 12.35 -9.07
N LEU A 142 5.53 12.26 -10.05
CA LEU A 142 5.81 11.52 -11.28
C LEU A 142 6.37 12.47 -12.34
N ALA A 143 7.23 11.95 -13.21
CA ALA A 143 7.75 12.72 -14.34
C ALA A 143 6.59 13.03 -15.29
N LYS A 144 6.67 14.17 -15.96
CA LYS A 144 5.65 14.56 -16.95
C LYS A 144 5.64 13.57 -18.10
N GLU A 145 4.46 13.21 -18.54
CA GLU A 145 4.28 12.45 -19.77
C GLU A 145 4.63 13.34 -20.96
N LYS A 146 5.29 12.73 -21.93
CA LYS A 146 5.59 13.43 -23.18
C LYS A 146 4.41 13.39 -24.13
#